data_ebb6c264a3347d3f5f187f0aca70f8e2
#
_entry.id   ebb6c264a3347d3f5f187f0aca70f8e2
#
_cell.length_a   1.000
_cell.length_b   1.000
_cell.length_c   1.000
_cell.angle_alpha   90.00
_cell.angle_beta   90.00
_cell.angle_gamma   90.00
#
_symmetry.space_group_name_H-M   'P 1'
#
loop_
_entity.id
_entity.type
_entity.pdbx_description
1 polymer ?
#
loop_
_entity_poly.entity_id
_entity_poly.type
_entity_poly.pdbx_seq_one_letter_code
_entity_poly.pdbx_strand_id
1 'polypeptide(L)'
;MEMSDIQAQASLVLWAAFAVAFVFGVVAQRTHFCTMGAISDVVNMGDWTRLRMWGMAAGVAMLGFYGMAALGWIDPTQTVYSSSRVQWLSALVGGALFGFGMVLASGCGSKTLVRIGAGNLKSLVVFCVMGLAAYATLSGITAVLRHQTIDQVALHLDGSSALPL
;
A
#
# COMPACT_ATOMS: atom_id res chain seq x y z
N MET A 1 28.93 -9.11 17.92
CA MET A 1 27.46 -9.18 17.90
C MET A 1 27.12 -10.62 17.63
N GLU A 2 26.70 -11.33 18.66
CA GLU A 2 26.44 -12.75 18.55
C GLU A 2 25.14 -13.01 17.80
N MET A 3 25.08 -14.12 17.07
CA MET A 3 23.86 -14.53 16.30
C MET A 3 22.61 -14.62 17.20
N SER A 4 22.78 -14.83 18.49
CA SER A 4 21.73 -14.82 19.51
C SER A 4 21.04 -13.46 19.66
N ASP A 5 21.82 -12.37 19.61
CA ASP A 5 21.28 -11.01 19.77
C ASP A 5 20.48 -10.58 18.54
N ILE A 6 20.94 -10.98 17.35
CA ILE A 6 20.23 -10.73 16.09
C ILE A 6 18.89 -11.49 16.06
N GLN A 7 18.89 -12.74 16.51
CA GLN A 7 17.66 -13.54 16.59
C GLN A 7 16.67 -12.98 17.62
N ALA A 8 17.16 -12.54 18.77
CA ALA A 8 16.33 -11.92 19.80
C ALA A 8 15.68 -10.61 19.30
N GLN A 9 16.46 -9.75 18.64
CA GLN A 9 15.92 -8.52 18.03
C GLN A 9 14.95 -8.81 16.90
N ALA A 10 15.25 -9.79 16.04
CA ALA A 10 14.33 -10.19 14.97
C ALA A 10 13.00 -10.72 15.52
N SER A 11 13.04 -11.53 16.57
CA SER A 11 11.81 -12.04 17.20
C SER A 11 10.97 -10.92 17.83
N LEU A 12 11.61 -9.95 18.48
CA LEU A 12 10.92 -8.82 19.08
C LEU A 12 10.24 -7.95 18.01
N VAL A 13 10.93 -7.69 16.90
CA VAL A 13 10.35 -6.94 15.77
C VAL A 13 9.17 -7.71 15.15
N LEU A 14 9.27 -9.02 15.00
CA LEU A 14 8.19 -9.85 14.47
C LEU A 14 6.94 -9.82 15.38
N TRP A 15 7.14 -9.93 16.69
CA TRP A 15 6.02 -9.86 17.65
C TRP A 15 5.39 -8.46 17.70
N ALA A 16 6.20 -7.41 17.67
CA ALA A 16 5.72 -6.04 17.61
C ALA A 16 4.92 -5.79 16.31
N ALA A 17 5.45 -6.22 15.17
CA ALA A 17 4.77 -6.12 13.88
C ALA A 17 3.44 -6.91 13.86
N PHE A 18 3.43 -8.10 14.46
CA PHE A 18 2.22 -8.90 14.58
C PHE A 18 1.16 -8.19 15.45
N ALA A 19 1.54 -7.64 16.60
CA ALA A 19 0.63 -6.91 17.47
C ALA A 19 0.03 -5.68 16.78
N VAL A 20 0.86 -4.89 16.09
CA VAL A 20 0.40 -3.71 15.34
C VAL A 20 -0.52 -4.12 14.20
N ALA A 21 -0.18 -5.17 13.43
CA ALA A 21 -1.02 -5.69 12.35
C ALA A 21 -2.36 -6.21 12.87
N PHE A 22 -2.37 -6.87 14.02
CA PHE A 22 -3.60 -7.35 14.66
C PHE A 22 -4.53 -6.19 15.04
N VAL A 23 -3.99 -5.18 15.74
CA VAL A 23 -4.75 -3.98 16.11
C VAL A 23 -5.29 -3.28 14.86
N PHE A 24 -4.43 -3.10 13.86
CA PHE A 24 -4.84 -2.50 12.58
C PHE A 24 -5.97 -3.30 11.92
N GLY A 25 -5.88 -4.62 11.90
CA GLY A 25 -6.91 -5.49 11.32
C GLY A 25 -8.27 -5.35 12.04
N VAL A 26 -8.26 -5.30 13.37
CA VAL A 26 -9.48 -5.11 14.18
C VAL A 26 -10.09 -3.73 13.91
N VAL A 27 -9.29 -2.68 13.88
CA VAL A 27 -9.76 -1.32 13.57
C VAL A 27 -10.31 -1.23 12.15
N ALA A 28 -9.58 -1.76 11.16
CA ALA A 28 -10.01 -1.75 9.76
C ALA A 28 -11.34 -2.50 9.55
N GLN A 29 -11.52 -3.61 10.26
CA GLN A 29 -12.78 -4.36 10.22
C GLN A 29 -13.93 -3.58 10.86
N ARG A 30 -13.72 -2.99 12.04
CA ARG A 30 -14.74 -2.23 12.77
C ARG A 30 -15.17 -0.96 12.04
N THR A 31 -14.24 -0.27 11.44
CA THR A 31 -14.47 1.00 10.71
C THR A 31 -14.91 0.79 9.26
N HIS A 32 -14.92 -0.43 8.76
CA HIS A 32 -15.13 -0.74 7.33
C HIS A 32 -14.24 0.10 6.42
N PHE A 33 -12.98 0.30 6.86
CA PHE A 33 -12.00 1.12 6.14
C PHE A 33 -11.67 0.50 4.79
N CYS A 34 -12.14 1.13 3.72
CA CYS A 34 -11.95 0.62 2.35
C CYS A 34 -11.94 1.78 1.36
N THR A 35 -10.88 1.90 0.59
CA THR A 35 -10.72 2.94 -0.43
C THR A 35 -11.78 2.84 -1.53
N MET A 36 -12.02 1.63 -2.03
CA MET A 36 -13.05 1.38 -3.03
C MET A 36 -14.45 1.73 -2.50
N GLY A 37 -14.75 1.37 -1.24
CA GLY A 37 -16.01 1.73 -0.60
C GLY A 37 -16.17 3.24 -0.47
N ALA A 38 -15.11 3.96 -0.10
CA ALA A 38 -15.13 5.40 0.04
C ALA A 38 -15.43 6.11 -1.31
N ILE A 39 -14.82 5.64 -2.40
CA ILE A 39 -15.06 6.18 -3.74
C ILE A 39 -16.48 5.83 -4.22
N SER A 40 -16.92 4.59 -3.99
CA SER A 40 -18.26 4.14 -4.36
C SER A 40 -19.36 4.92 -3.65
N ASP A 41 -19.19 5.22 -2.36
CA ASP A 41 -20.15 5.99 -1.59
C ASP A 41 -20.27 7.44 -2.10
N VAL A 42 -19.14 8.05 -2.49
CA VAL A 42 -19.15 9.38 -3.10
C VAL A 42 -19.88 9.39 -4.45
N VAL A 43 -19.58 8.40 -5.31
CA VAL A 43 -20.14 8.37 -6.68
C VAL A 43 -21.63 7.99 -6.69
N ASN A 44 -22.04 7.01 -5.86
CA ASN A 44 -23.41 6.49 -5.88
C ASN A 44 -24.35 7.16 -4.89
N MET A 45 -23.85 7.60 -3.73
CA MET A 45 -24.68 8.14 -2.65
C MET A 45 -24.35 9.61 -2.32
N GLY A 46 -23.27 10.17 -2.86
CA GLY A 46 -22.82 11.52 -2.52
C GLY A 46 -22.28 11.65 -1.08
N ASP A 47 -22.02 10.53 -0.41
CA ASP A 47 -21.53 10.52 0.96
C ASP A 47 -19.99 10.60 1.02
N TRP A 48 -19.49 11.69 1.57
CA TRP A 48 -18.07 11.99 1.71
C TRP A 48 -17.46 11.51 3.03
N THR A 49 -18.23 10.91 3.90
CA THR A 49 -17.80 10.56 5.26
C THR A 49 -16.59 9.63 5.26
N ARG A 50 -16.64 8.56 4.48
CA ARG A 50 -15.53 7.60 4.37
C ARG A 50 -14.31 8.17 3.67
N LEU A 51 -14.51 9.03 2.66
CA LEU A 51 -13.40 9.66 1.96
C LEU A 51 -12.66 10.65 2.87
N ARG A 52 -13.38 11.42 3.69
CA ARG A 52 -12.80 12.30 4.72
C ARG A 52 -12.02 11.50 5.77
N MET A 53 -12.55 10.38 6.22
CA MET A 53 -11.86 9.48 7.15
C MET A 53 -10.57 8.94 6.54
N TRP A 54 -10.60 8.55 5.26
CA TRP A 54 -9.41 8.11 4.54
C TRP A 54 -8.36 9.22 4.40
N GLY A 55 -8.79 10.42 4.02
CA GLY A 55 -7.89 11.59 3.93
C GLY A 55 -7.27 11.95 5.28
N MET A 56 -8.04 11.89 6.37
CA MET A 56 -7.53 12.14 7.71
C MET A 56 -6.49 11.08 8.13
N ALA A 57 -6.75 9.81 7.86
CA ALA A 57 -5.80 8.74 8.15
C ALA A 57 -4.49 8.91 7.37
N ALA A 58 -4.57 9.25 6.08
CA ALA A 58 -3.40 9.55 5.26
C ALA A 58 -2.62 10.78 5.78
N GLY A 59 -3.34 11.85 6.15
CA GLY A 59 -2.73 13.05 6.72
C GLY A 59 -1.99 12.78 8.04
N VAL A 60 -2.60 12.02 8.95
CA VAL A 60 -1.95 11.63 10.22
C VAL A 60 -0.73 10.76 9.96
N ALA A 61 -0.79 9.84 8.99
CA ALA A 61 0.35 8.99 8.62
C ALA A 61 1.51 9.84 8.06
N MET A 62 1.21 10.81 7.20
CA MET A 62 2.22 11.74 6.65
C MET A 62 2.86 12.58 7.77
N LEU A 63 2.05 13.19 8.63
CA LEU A 63 2.55 13.96 9.77
C LEU A 63 3.40 13.12 10.71
N GLY A 64 3.00 11.87 10.98
CA GLY A 64 3.76 10.94 11.78
C GLY A 64 5.12 10.59 11.16
N PHE A 65 5.14 10.31 9.86
CA PHE A 65 6.38 10.01 9.13
C PHE A 65 7.35 11.21 9.13
N TYR A 66 6.86 12.39 8.75
CA TYR A 66 7.69 13.59 8.74
C TYR A 66 8.12 14.02 10.15
N GLY A 67 7.26 13.82 11.15
CA GLY A 67 7.61 14.05 12.54
C GLY A 67 8.76 13.15 13.02
N MET A 68 8.73 11.87 12.69
CA MET A 68 9.83 10.94 13.01
C MET A 68 11.11 11.28 12.23
N ALA A 69 10.99 11.71 10.99
CA ALA A 69 12.12 12.16 10.19
C ALA A 69 12.75 13.44 10.78
N ALA A 70 11.94 14.41 11.21
CA ALA A 70 12.41 15.63 11.85
C ALA A 70 13.10 15.38 13.21
N LEU A 71 12.69 14.33 13.93
CA LEU A 71 13.35 13.88 15.17
C LEU A 71 14.63 13.07 14.92
N GLY A 72 15.00 12.83 13.65
CA GLY A 72 16.19 12.07 13.29
C GLY A 72 16.10 10.55 13.52
N TRP A 73 14.88 10.03 13.76
CA TRP A 73 14.67 8.59 13.97
C TRP A 73 14.63 7.80 12.66
N ILE A 74 14.28 8.47 11.57
CA ILE A 74 14.19 7.86 10.24
C ILE A 74 14.94 8.74 9.26
N ASP A 75 15.79 8.12 8.45
CA ASP A 75 16.46 8.80 7.34
C ASP A 75 15.59 8.69 6.07
N PRO A 76 14.93 9.78 5.63
CA PRO A 76 14.04 9.75 4.48
C PRO A 76 14.78 9.47 3.18
N THR A 77 16.10 9.69 3.12
CA THR A 77 16.90 9.48 1.91
C THR A 77 17.05 8.00 1.54
N GLN A 78 16.92 7.10 2.50
CA GLN A 78 16.99 5.65 2.29
C GLN A 78 15.64 5.01 1.94
N THR A 79 14.57 5.79 1.86
CA THR A 79 13.26 5.26 1.48
C THR A 79 13.16 5.09 -0.04
N VAL A 80 12.44 4.04 -0.46
CA VAL A 80 12.20 3.74 -1.89
C VAL A 80 11.51 4.90 -2.62
N TYR A 81 10.80 5.74 -1.90
CA TYR A 81 10.09 6.91 -2.43
C TYR A 81 10.99 8.14 -2.64
N SER A 82 12.23 8.10 -2.15
CA SER A 82 13.23 9.18 -2.30
C SER A 82 13.97 9.14 -3.65
N SER A 83 13.58 8.25 -4.57
CA SER A 83 14.18 8.21 -5.89
C SER A 83 13.74 9.43 -6.71
N SER A 84 14.72 10.10 -7.36
CA SER A 84 14.49 11.26 -8.22
C SER A 84 13.71 10.96 -9.52
N ARG A 85 13.29 9.70 -9.72
CA ARG A 85 12.53 9.26 -10.90
C ARG A 85 11.05 9.19 -10.57
N VAL A 86 10.28 10.12 -11.08
CA VAL A 86 8.81 10.06 -11.00
C VAL A 86 8.27 9.35 -12.25
N GLN A 87 7.85 8.12 -12.08
CA GLN A 87 7.23 7.29 -13.12
C GLN A 87 5.72 7.62 -13.23
N TRP A 88 5.39 8.83 -13.66
CA TRP A 88 4.01 9.30 -13.71
C TRP A 88 3.13 8.46 -14.65
N LEU A 89 3.66 8.03 -15.80
CA LEU A 89 2.93 7.21 -16.76
C LEU A 89 2.66 5.81 -16.18
N SER A 90 3.65 5.20 -15.52
CA SER A 90 3.49 3.93 -14.83
C SER A 90 2.46 4.02 -13.71
N ALA A 91 2.46 5.11 -12.96
CA ALA A 91 1.46 5.36 -11.90
C ALA A 91 0.05 5.53 -12.46
N LEU A 92 -0.12 6.23 -13.58
CA LEU A 92 -1.42 6.46 -14.19
C LEU A 92 -1.98 5.18 -14.81
N VAL A 93 -1.21 4.48 -15.63
CA VAL A 93 -1.62 3.22 -16.27
C VAL A 93 -1.80 2.13 -15.21
N GLY A 94 -0.84 1.98 -14.30
CA GLY A 94 -0.92 1.01 -13.20
C GLY A 94 -2.10 1.27 -12.28
N GLY A 95 -2.36 2.53 -11.94
CA GLY A 95 -3.51 2.93 -11.13
C GLY A 95 -4.85 2.64 -11.81
N ALA A 96 -4.97 2.90 -13.12
CA ALA A 96 -6.17 2.59 -13.89
C ALA A 96 -6.43 1.08 -13.96
N LEU A 97 -5.40 0.28 -14.27
CA LEU A 97 -5.50 -1.18 -14.30
C LEU A 97 -5.82 -1.76 -12.92
N PHE A 98 -5.21 -1.22 -11.88
CA PHE A 98 -5.48 -1.61 -10.49
C PHE A 98 -6.92 -1.29 -10.08
N GLY A 99 -7.41 -0.09 -10.43
CA GLY A 99 -8.80 0.31 -10.18
C GLY A 99 -9.80 -0.60 -10.87
N PHE A 100 -9.57 -0.92 -12.14
CA PHE A 100 -10.39 -1.85 -12.90
C PHE A 100 -10.38 -3.26 -12.29
N GLY A 101 -9.20 -3.75 -11.91
CA GLY A 101 -9.05 -5.04 -11.23
C GLY A 101 -9.79 -5.10 -9.88
N MET A 102 -9.78 -4.01 -9.10
CA MET A 102 -10.54 -3.93 -7.83
C MET A 102 -12.05 -4.04 -8.05
N VAL A 103 -12.59 -3.47 -9.12
CA VAL A 103 -14.02 -3.57 -9.45
C VAL A 103 -14.37 -5.00 -9.80
N LEU A 104 -13.59 -5.66 -10.66
CA LEU A 104 -13.83 -7.06 -11.06
C LEU A 104 -13.70 -8.03 -9.87
N ALA A 105 -12.76 -7.81 -8.97
CA ALA A 105 -12.55 -8.64 -7.78
C ALA A 105 -13.56 -8.36 -6.65
N SER A 106 -14.50 -7.43 -6.83
CA SER A 106 -15.47 -6.98 -5.81
C SER A 106 -14.83 -6.47 -4.52
N GLY A 107 -13.60 -5.95 -4.61
CA GLY A 107 -12.90 -5.35 -3.48
C GLY A 107 -11.39 -5.30 -3.64
N CYS A 108 -10.75 -4.49 -2.80
CA CYS A 108 -9.30 -4.44 -2.69
C CYS A 108 -8.76 -5.62 -1.85
N GLY A 109 -7.45 -5.85 -1.89
CA GLY A 109 -6.79 -6.92 -1.14
C GLY A 109 -7.10 -6.91 0.35
N SER A 110 -7.13 -5.74 0.99
CA SER A 110 -7.47 -5.60 2.40
C SER A 110 -8.89 -6.07 2.72
N LYS A 111 -9.88 -5.72 1.88
CA LYS A 111 -11.26 -6.19 2.04
C LYS A 111 -11.38 -7.69 1.84
N THR A 112 -10.62 -8.25 0.91
CA THR A 112 -10.58 -9.69 0.68
C THR A 112 -10.00 -10.43 1.89
N LEU A 113 -8.93 -9.92 2.50
CA LEU A 113 -8.36 -10.46 3.73
C LEU A 113 -9.33 -10.42 4.91
N VAL A 114 -10.03 -9.30 5.11
CA VAL A 114 -11.06 -9.18 6.15
C VAL A 114 -12.18 -10.19 5.94
N ARG A 115 -12.62 -10.43 4.69
CA ARG A 115 -13.63 -11.43 4.36
C ARG A 115 -13.15 -12.86 4.61
N ILE A 116 -11.87 -13.15 4.35
CA ILE A 116 -11.26 -14.45 4.67
C ILE A 116 -11.29 -14.67 6.19
N GLY A 117 -10.89 -13.64 6.96
CA GLY A 117 -10.96 -13.68 8.42
C GLY A 117 -12.38 -13.86 8.97
N ALA A 118 -13.39 -13.42 8.22
CA ALA A 118 -14.82 -13.68 8.53
C ALA A 118 -15.33 -15.06 8.06
N GLY A 119 -14.46 -15.95 7.55
CA GLY A 119 -14.79 -17.30 7.14
C GLY A 119 -15.31 -17.46 5.70
N ASN A 120 -15.15 -16.46 4.84
CA ASN A 120 -15.61 -16.54 3.45
C ASN A 120 -14.58 -17.23 2.54
N LEU A 121 -14.79 -18.53 2.27
CA LEU A 121 -13.90 -19.35 1.42
C LEU A 121 -13.81 -18.85 -0.03
N LYS A 122 -14.85 -18.20 -0.56
CA LYS A 122 -14.79 -17.63 -1.92
C LYS A 122 -13.74 -16.52 -2.02
N SER A 123 -13.58 -15.76 -0.95
CA SER A 123 -12.56 -14.71 -0.86
C SER A 123 -11.14 -15.28 -0.82
N LEU A 124 -10.95 -16.48 -0.30
CA LEU A 124 -9.66 -17.18 -0.32
C LEU A 124 -9.21 -17.47 -1.75
N VAL A 125 -10.11 -17.99 -2.58
CA VAL A 125 -9.81 -18.25 -4.00
C VAL A 125 -9.45 -16.96 -4.73
N VAL A 126 -10.23 -15.90 -4.53
CA VAL A 126 -9.95 -14.58 -5.14
C VAL A 126 -8.57 -14.06 -4.69
N PHE A 127 -8.23 -14.23 -3.42
CA PHE A 127 -6.94 -13.82 -2.88
C PHE A 127 -5.77 -14.61 -3.49
N CYS A 128 -5.91 -15.93 -3.64
CA CYS A 128 -4.90 -16.76 -4.30
C CYS A 128 -4.68 -16.37 -5.76
N VAL A 129 -5.77 -16.17 -6.52
CA VAL A 129 -5.67 -15.73 -7.92
C VAL A 129 -5.03 -14.34 -8.02
N MET A 130 -5.40 -13.41 -7.14
CA MET A 130 -4.79 -12.08 -7.09
C MET A 130 -3.30 -12.15 -6.74
N GLY A 131 -2.90 -13.01 -5.80
CA GLY A 131 -1.49 -13.25 -5.45
C GLY A 131 -0.67 -13.81 -6.60
N LEU A 132 -1.21 -14.80 -7.32
CA LEU A 132 -0.58 -15.36 -8.52
C LEU A 132 -0.44 -14.31 -9.63
N ALA A 133 -1.48 -13.52 -9.89
CA ALA A 133 -1.45 -12.44 -10.86
C ALA A 133 -0.42 -11.36 -10.48
N ALA A 134 -0.35 -10.98 -9.20
CA ALA A 134 0.64 -10.03 -8.70
C ALA A 134 2.07 -10.57 -8.87
N TYR A 135 2.29 -11.83 -8.55
CA TYR A 135 3.59 -12.48 -8.74
C TYR A 135 3.99 -12.54 -10.23
N ALA A 136 3.06 -12.92 -11.11
CA ALA A 136 3.28 -12.93 -12.56
C ALA A 136 3.61 -11.52 -13.10
N THR A 137 3.00 -10.48 -12.53
CA THR A 137 3.25 -9.08 -12.92
C THR A 137 4.61 -8.56 -12.42
N LEU A 138 5.05 -9.00 -11.25
CA LEU A 138 6.33 -8.56 -10.66
C LEU A 138 7.53 -9.31 -11.24
N SER A 139 7.39 -10.62 -11.50
CA SER A 139 8.51 -11.48 -11.88
C SER A 139 8.35 -12.15 -13.25
N GLY A 140 7.21 -11.95 -13.93
CA GLY A 140 6.89 -12.59 -15.20
C GLY A 140 7.20 -11.74 -16.44
N ILE A 141 6.70 -12.20 -17.59
CA ILE A 141 6.86 -11.55 -18.91
C ILE A 141 6.32 -10.12 -18.90
N THR A 142 5.28 -9.85 -18.14
CA THR A 142 4.70 -8.51 -17.96
C THR A 142 5.64 -7.54 -17.26
N ALA A 143 6.55 -8.02 -16.40
CA ALA A 143 7.59 -7.20 -15.78
C ALA A 143 8.57 -6.69 -16.83
N VAL A 144 8.99 -7.55 -17.77
CA VAL A 144 9.90 -7.19 -18.86
C VAL A 144 9.26 -6.17 -19.78
N LEU A 145 8.00 -6.39 -20.19
CA LEU A 145 7.23 -5.44 -21.01
C LEU A 145 7.10 -4.09 -20.32
N ARG A 146 6.76 -4.06 -19.03
CA ARG A 146 6.63 -2.82 -18.26
C ARG A 146 7.97 -2.06 -18.21
N HIS A 147 9.06 -2.78 -17.96
CA HIS A 147 10.41 -2.18 -17.89
C HIS A 147 10.87 -1.61 -19.23
N GLN A 148 10.49 -2.24 -20.33
CA GLN A 148 10.91 -1.81 -21.67
C GLN A 148 10.04 -0.70 -22.28
N THR A 149 8.77 -0.59 -21.85
CA THR A 149 7.82 0.35 -22.48
C THR A 149 7.41 1.49 -21.55
N ILE A 150 6.92 1.18 -20.36
CA ILE A 150 6.23 2.15 -19.49
C ILE A 150 7.22 2.84 -18.53
N ASP A 151 8.19 2.09 -18.01
CA ASP A 151 9.17 2.61 -17.04
C ASP A 151 10.25 3.46 -17.71
N GLN A 152 10.34 3.46 -19.05
CA GLN A 152 11.27 4.32 -19.81
C GLN A 152 10.79 5.79 -19.84
N VAL A 153 9.49 6.03 -19.66
CA VAL A 153 8.94 7.38 -19.62
C VAL A 153 8.94 7.88 -18.18
N ALA A 154 10.11 8.21 -17.66
CA ALA A 154 10.30 8.81 -16.37
C ALA A 154 10.71 10.28 -16.51
N LEU A 155 10.05 11.16 -15.76
CA LEU A 155 10.53 12.54 -15.59
C LEU A 155 11.66 12.51 -14.55
N HIS A 156 12.88 12.86 -15.00
CA HIS A 156 13.98 13.16 -14.10
C HIS A 156 13.76 14.54 -13.51
N LEU A 157 13.44 14.61 -12.24
CA LEU A 157 13.48 15.86 -11.50
C LEU A 157 14.96 16.11 -11.12
N ASP A 158 15.63 16.96 -11.90
CA ASP A 158 16.93 17.51 -11.53
C ASP A 158 16.72 18.46 -10.34
N GLY A 159 17.06 17.99 -9.18
CA GLY A 159 16.93 18.74 -7.96
C GLY A 159 16.46 17.81 -6.83
N SER A 160 17.19 17.81 -5.74
CA SER A 160 16.99 16.98 -4.56
C SER A 160 15.50 16.65 -4.31
N SER A 161 15.20 15.38 -4.29
CA SER A 161 13.87 14.84 -3.99
C SER A 161 13.43 15.08 -2.52
N ALA A 162 14.19 15.84 -1.77
CA ALA A 162 13.79 16.39 -0.50
C ALA A 162 13.02 17.68 -0.77
N LEU A 163 11.69 17.67 -0.56
CA LEU A 163 11.01 18.92 -0.29
C LEU A 163 11.81 19.62 0.82
N PRO A 164 12.25 20.86 0.61
CA PRO A 164 12.88 21.61 1.69
C PRO A 164 11.83 21.77 2.79
N LEU A 165 12.10 21.20 3.94
CA LEU A 165 11.47 21.61 5.19
C LEU A 165 12.08 22.92 5.62
#